data_1ffae738aa4d6140fb95f29459d78aff
#
_entry.id   1ffae738aa4d6140fb95f29459d78aff
#
_cell.length_a   1.000
_cell.length_b   1.000
_cell.length_c   1.000
_cell.angle_alpha   90.00
_cell.angle_beta   90.00
_cell.angle_gamma   90.00
#
_symmetry.space_group_name_H-M   'P 1'
#
loop_
_entity.id
_entity.type
_entity.pdbx_description
1 polymer ?
#
loop_
_entity_poly.entity_id
_entity_poly.type
_entity_poly.pdbx_seq_one_letter_code
_entity_poly.pdbx_strand_id
1 'polypeptide(L)'
;MSIIEFTVPPLPHYIIGGHADMPPGRKHPARRAIGVFDLIVVIKGSLYLGEEDRHYEVSAGHVLILRPDAEHYPTRACEEDTEYYWAHFHTLGGWSVAEDMLASARMSDSAEPVPVAEQFAPRLFVKRIPQFAKAVKLTVLENKLQQLSQMSINDHIHGVRWKQQLLFQEVIDLLSASVEAGSPTPALACAEKAASYLRHHYREDITAQSLGESINFHPVYIARCMKREFGCSPFDYLLRFRIQQAKLLLLQTDLPVSRIAEEVGFNQSAYFATCFAKFEGLSPRQYRQRFSLN
;
A
#
# COMPACT_ATOMS: atom_id res chain seq x y z
N MET A 1 -14.44 -2.72 -12.15
CA MET A 1 -14.20 -3.42 -10.87
C MET A 1 -14.11 -2.35 -9.81
N SER A 2 -14.96 -2.41 -8.80
CA SER A 2 -14.98 -1.42 -7.72
C SER A 2 -13.81 -1.66 -6.77
N ILE A 3 -13.06 -0.61 -6.46
CA ILE A 3 -11.88 -0.64 -5.59
C ILE A 3 -12.11 0.32 -4.43
N ILE A 4 -11.91 -0.16 -3.22
CA ILE A 4 -11.91 0.69 -2.02
C ILE A 4 -10.47 1.16 -1.79
N GLU A 5 -10.30 2.47 -1.71
CA GLU A 5 -9.04 3.14 -1.47
C GLU A 5 -9.02 3.68 -0.04
N PHE A 6 -7.99 3.34 0.72
CA PHE A 6 -7.76 3.84 2.07
C PHE A 6 -6.54 4.75 2.09
N THR A 7 -6.69 5.96 2.59
CA THR A 7 -5.56 6.85 2.88
C THR A 7 -4.92 6.44 4.20
N VAL A 8 -3.67 6.05 4.18
CA VAL A 8 -2.94 5.55 5.36
C VAL A 8 -1.63 6.33 5.54
N PRO A 9 -1.16 6.54 6.81
CA PRO A 9 -1.84 6.29 8.07
C PRO A 9 -3.04 7.22 8.32
N PRO A 10 -3.97 6.85 9.23
CA PRO A 10 -3.99 5.64 10.06
C PRO A 10 -4.39 4.40 9.28
N LEU A 11 -3.89 3.24 9.71
CA LEU A 11 -4.23 1.95 9.09
C LEU A 11 -5.68 1.56 9.41
N PRO A 12 -6.42 0.90 8.49
CA PRO A 12 -7.66 0.23 8.82
C PRO A 12 -7.47 -0.73 9.99
N HIS A 13 -8.35 -0.70 10.98
CA HIS A 13 -8.22 -1.49 12.20
C HIS A 13 -9.35 -2.49 12.38
N TYR A 14 -9.01 -3.68 12.81
CA TYR A 14 -9.92 -4.76 13.12
C TYR A 14 -10.72 -4.46 14.38
N ILE A 15 -12.00 -4.78 14.34
CA ILE A 15 -12.93 -4.64 15.49
C ILE A 15 -13.29 -6.00 16.04
N ILE A 16 -13.92 -6.84 15.22
CA ILE A 16 -14.39 -8.18 15.59
C ILE A 16 -14.57 -9.01 14.32
N GLY A 17 -14.51 -10.31 14.45
CA GLY A 17 -14.81 -11.23 13.35
C GLY A 17 -15.12 -12.63 13.85
N GLY A 18 -15.62 -13.46 12.97
CA GLY A 18 -16.02 -14.79 13.28
C GLY A 18 -16.19 -15.67 12.06
N HIS A 19 -16.61 -16.89 12.32
CA HIS A 19 -17.04 -17.87 11.33
C HIS A 19 -18.56 -18.06 11.45
N ALA A 20 -19.22 -18.26 10.34
CA ALA A 20 -20.66 -18.49 10.29
C ALA A 20 -21.03 -19.60 9.31
N ASP A 21 -21.99 -20.41 9.74
CA ASP A 21 -22.63 -21.46 8.95
C ASP A 21 -24.05 -21.06 8.61
N MET A 22 -24.39 -21.10 7.32
CA MET A 22 -25.70 -20.75 6.80
C MET A 22 -26.31 -21.96 6.10
N PRO A 23 -27.25 -22.67 6.70
CA PRO A 23 -27.96 -23.76 6.03
C PRO A 23 -28.86 -23.27 4.89
N PRO A 24 -29.26 -24.14 3.96
CA PRO A 24 -30.18 -23.80 2.90
C PRO A 24 -31.47 -23.13 3.44
N GLY A 25 -31.95 -22.15 2.71
CA GLY A 25 -33.14 -21.36 3.09
C GLY A 25 -32.87 -20.18 4.04
N ARG A 26 -31.68 -20.11 4.62
CA ARG A 26 -31.29 -18.95 5.46
C ARG A 26 -30.81 -17.78 4.59
N LYS A 27 -30.96 -16.58 5.13
CA LYS A 27 -30.52 -15.32 4.51
C LYS A 27 -29.55 -14.59 5.41
N HIS A 28 -28.58 -13.92 4.81
CA HIS A 28 -27.75 -12.97 5.55
C HIS A 28 -28.61 -11.82 6.11
N PRO A 29 -28.34 -11.31 7.32
CA PRO A 29 -29.13 -10.20 7.89
C PRO A 29 -28.97 -8.93 7.05
N ALA A 30 -30.09 -8.21 6.84
CA ALA A 30 -30.05 -6.87 6.26
C ALA A 30 -29.61 -5.86 7.31
N ARG A 31 -28.79 -4.89 6.89
CA ARG A 31 -28.29 -3.82 7.77
C ARG A 31 -28.18 -2.52 6.99
N ARG A 32 -28.27 -1.39 7.69
CA ARG A 32 -28.19 -0.06 7.07
C ARG A 32 -27.15 0.78 7.80
N ALA A 33 -26.15 1.26 7.05
CA ALA A 33 -25.15 2.23 7.51
C ALA A 33 -24.60 1.90 8.92
N ILE A 34 -24.07 0.69 9.10
CA ILE A 34 -23.59 0.20 10.41
C ILE A 34 -22.30 0.88 10.91
N GLY A 35 -21.70 1.76 10.07
CA GLY A 35 -20.53 2.55 10.43
C GLY A 35 -19.22 1.77 10.40
N VAL A 36 -19.23 0.51 9.98
CA VAL A 36 -18.04 -0.34 9.84
C VAL A 36 -18.05 -1.05 8.49
N PHE A 37 -16.87 -1.32 7.96
CA PHE A 37 -16.74 -2.23 6.82
C PHE A 37 -17.00 -3.67 7.29
N ASP A 38 -17.70 -4.44 6.46
CA ASP A 38 -17.94 -5.87 6.71
C ASP A 38 -17.25 -6.69 5.62
N LEU A 39 -16.12 -7.30 5.97
CA LEU A 39 -15.39 -8.23 5.12
C LEU A 39 -16.06 -9.60 5.20
N ILE A 40 -16.46 -10.15 4.08
CA ILE A 40 -17.05 -11.49 3.93
C ILE A 40 -16.15 -12.31 3.02
N VAL A 41 -15.77 -13.52 3.45
CA VAL A 41 -14.99 -14.48 2.68
C VAL A 41 -15.69 -15.83 2.69
N VAL A 42 -16.27 -16.22 1.56
CA VAL A 42 -17.00 -17.48 1.43
C VAL A 42 -16.04 -18.63 1.17
N ILE A 43 -16.12 -19.67 1.99
CA ILE A 43 -15.27 -20.87 1.91
C ILE A 43 -15.99 -22.01 1.21
N LYS A 44 -17.31 -22.13 1.45
CA LYS A 44 -18.16 -23.16 0.86
C LYS A 44 -19.52 -22.57 0.53
N GLY A 45 -20.15 -23.02 -0.54
CA GLY A 45 -21.46 -22.54 -0.96
C GLY A 45 -21.44 -21.13 -1.52
N SER A 46 -22.56 -20.41 -1.39
CA SER A 46 -22.73 -19.07 -1.93
C SER A 46 -23.65 -18.20 -1.07
N LEU A 47 -23.25 -16.93 -0.86
CA LEU A 47 -24.09 -15.86 -0.30
C LEU A 47 -24.58 -14.94 -1.42
N TYR A 48 -25.81 -14.47 -1.27
CA TYR A 48 -26.46 -13.59 -2.24
C TYR A 48 -26.81 -12.27 -1.56
N LEU A 49 -26.01 -11.23 -1.88
CA LEU A 49 -26.05 -9.94 -1.18
C LEU A 49 -26.29 -8.80 -2.16
N GLY A 50 -27.02 -7.79 -1.72
CA GLY A 50 -27.12 -6.50 -2.37
C GLY A 50 -26.49 -5.42 -1.52
N GLU A 51 -25.84 -4.45 -2.16
CA GLU A 51 -25.39 -3.21 -1.56
C GLU A 51 -25.88 -2.07 -2.45
N GLU A 52 -26.80 -1.26 -1.95
CA GLU A 52 -27.53 -0.27 -2.76
C GLU A 52 -28.12 -0.92 -4.03
N ASP A 53 -27.76 -0.47 -5.22
CA ASP A 53 -28.24 -0.99 -6.51
C ASP A 53 -27.40 -2.14 -7.06
N ARG A 54 -26.37 -2.59 -6.35
CA ARG A 54 -25.46 -3.65 -6.79
C ARG A 54 -25.81 -4.98 -6.14
N HIS A 55 -25.77 -6.04 -6.93
CA HIS A 55 -26.00 -7.40 -6.46
C HIS A 55 -24.76 -8.25 -6.63
N TYR A 56 -24.46 -9.05 -5.61
CA TYR A 56 -23.29 -9.92 -5.57
C TYR A 56 -23.71 -11.37 -5.29
N GLU A 57 -23.21 -12.28 -6.09
CA GLU A 57 -23.15 -13.69 -5.79
C GLU A 57 -21.75 -14.00 -5.28
N VAL A 58 -21.62 -14.16 -3.98
CA VAL A 58 -20.33 -14.40 -3.31
C VAL A 58 -20.18 -15.90 -3.13
N SER A 59 -19.65 -16.57 -4.15
CA SER A 59 -19.41 -18.02 -4.14
C SER A 59 -18.10 -18.38 -3.46
N ALA A 60 -17.91 -19.66 -3.15
CA ALA A 60 -16.68 -20.17 -2.54
C ALA A 60 -15.42 -19.64 -3.23
N GLY A 61 -14.50 -19.14 -2.41
CA GLY A 61 -13.26 -18.50 -2.87
C GLY A 61 -13.39 -17.02 -3.23
N HIS A 62 -14.57 -16.40 -3.10
CA HIS A 62 -14.76 -14.97 -3.31
C HIS A 62 -14.80 -14.18 -2.00
N VAL A 63 -14.43 -12.94 -2.14
CA VAL A 63 -14.38 -11.93 -1.08
C VAL A 63 -15.30 -10.79 -1.47
N LEU A 64 -16.07 -10.29 -0.49
CA LEU A 64 -16.86 -9.07 -0.60
C LEU A 64 -16.59 -8.18 0.60
N ILE A 65 -16.41 -6.88 0.38
CA ILE A 65 -16.33 -5.88 1.44
C ILE A 65 -17.54 -4.96 1.30
N LEU A 66 -18.45 -5.02 2.27
CA LEU A 66 -19.60 -4.12 2.36
C LEU A 66 -19.18 -2.81 3.04
N ARG A 67 -19.70 -1.70 2.53
CA ARG A 67 -19.31 -0.35 2.95
C ARG A 67 -20.01 0.08 4.24
N PRO A 68 -19.37 0.93 5.05
CA PRO A 68 -19.90 1.39 6.32
C PRO A 68 -21.12 2.32 6.20
N ASP A 69 -21.23 3.02 5.05
CA ASP A 69 -22.25 4.06 4.77
C ASP A 69 -23.43 3.55 3.93
N ALA A 70 -23.34 2.32 3.43
CA ALA A 70 -24.34 1.74 2.52
C ALA A 70 -25.36 0.86 3.24
N GLU A 71 -26.50 0.66 2.60
CA GLU A 71 -27.46 -0.37 2.96
C GLU A 71 -27.06 -1.68 2.27
N HIS A 72 -27.01 -2.78 3.04
CA HIS A 72 -26.83 -4.10 2.48
C HIS A 72 -27.95 -5.05 2.91
N TYR A 73 -28.32 -5.95 2.02
CA TYR A 73 -29.46 -6.83 2.19
C TYR A 73 -29.26 -8.15 1.45
N PRO A 74 -29.92 -9.24 1.89
CA PRO A 74 -29.91 -10.48 1.15
C PRO A 74 -30.83 -10.37 -0.08
N THR A 75 -30.32 -10.71 -1.25
CA THR A 75 -31.14 -10.73 -2.48
C THR A 75 -31.93 -12.03 -2.59
N ARG A 76 -31.37 -13.14 -2.13
CA ARG A 76 -32.06 -14.46 -2.00
C ARG A 76 -31.49 -15.28 -0.84
N ALA A 77 -32.10 -16.40 -0.52
CA ALA A 77 -31.61 -17.34 0.49
C ALA A 77 -30.45 -18.20 -0.05
N CYS A 78 -29.63 -18.73 0.85
CA CYS A 78 -28.65 -19.74 0.50
C CYS A 78 -29.36 -20.98 -0.06
N GLU A 79 -28.83 -21.54 -1.15
CA GLU A 79 -29.37 -22.73 -1.81
C GLU A 79 -28.75 -24.03 -1.29
N GLU A 80 -27.56 -23.92 -0.71
CA GLU A 80 -26.78 -25.01 -0.15
C GLU A 80 -26.14 -24.59 1.19
N ASP A 81 -25.55 -25.55 1.91
CA ASP A 81 -24.76 -25.25 3.11
C ASP A 81 -23.62 -24.30 2.76
N THR A 82 -23.64 -23.12 3.35
CA THR A 82 -22.71 -22.04 3.05
C THR A 82 -21.90 -21.69 4.28
N GLU A 83 -20.58 -21.75 4.17
CA GLU A 83 -19.61 -21.44 5.22
C GLU A 83 -18.83 -20.19 4.84
N TYR A 84 -18.70 -19.24 5.76
CA TYR A 84 -17.95 -18.01 5.50
C TYR A 84 -17.33 -17.44 6.76
N TYR A 85 -16.20 -16.74 6.60
CA TYR A 85 -15.66 -15.85 7.60
C TYR A 85 -16.17 -14.43 7.37
N TRP A 86 -16.34 -13.70 8.45
CA TRP A 86 -16.67 -12.29 8.42
C TRP A 86 -15.78 -11.51 9.38
N ALA A 87 -15.48 -10.25 9.06
CA ALA A 87 -14.72 -9.36 9.92
C ALA A 87 -15.19 -7.92 9.76
N HIS A 88 -15.57 -7.30 10.87
CA HIS A 88 -15.82 -5.88 10.94
C HIS A 88 -14.53 -5.11 11.17
N PHE A 89 -14.33 -4.08 10.41
CA PHE A 89 -13.18 -3.19 10.57
C PHE A 89 -13.57 -1.74 10.26
N HIS A 90 -12.75 -0.81 10.68
CA HIS A 90 -12.98 0.62 10.50
C HIS A 90 -11.67 1.33 10.15
N THR A 91 -11.75 2.55 9.60
CA THR A 91 -10.61 3.45 9.44
C THR A 91 -10.95 4.84 9.97
N LEU A 92 -9.99 5.48 10.64
CA LEU A 92 -10.05 6.89 11.00
C LEU A 92 -9.46 7.77 9.87
N GLY A 93 -8.81 7.15 8.87
CA GLY A 93 -8.33 7.82 7.67
C GLY A 93 -9.42 8.04 6.64
N GLY A 94 -9.12 8.84 5.62
CA GLY A 94 -9.98 8.97 4.46
C GLY A 94 -10.11 7.65 3.70
N TRP A 95 -11.28 7.44 3.09
CA TRP A 95 -11.48 6.35 2.15
C TRP A 95 -12.40 6.81 1.01
N SER A 96 -12.31 6.14 -0.12
CA SER A 96 -13.13 6.38 -1.31
C SER A 96 -13.34 5.10 -2.10
N VAL A 97 -14.28 5.13 -3.03
CA VAL A 97 -14.52 4.04 -3.98
C VAL A 97 -14.19 4.51 -5.39
N ALA A 98 -13.29 3.81 -6.06
CA ALA A 98 -12.95 4.04 -7.45
C ALA A 98 -13.57 2.93 -8.32
N GLU A 99 -14.18 3.30 -9.45
CA GLU A 99 -14.82 2.33 -10.36
C GLU A 99 -13.82 1.71 -11.35
N ASP A 100 -12.65 2.33 -11.54
CA ASP A 100 -11.63 1.85 -12.47
C ASP A 100 -10.21 2.10 -11.93
N MET A 101 -9.31 1.12 -12.14
CA MET A 101 -7.89 1.22 -11.80
C MET A 101 -7.17 2.38 -12.51
N LEU A 102 -7.61 2.76 -13.72
CA LEU A 102 -7.00 3.85 -14.50
C LEU A 102 -7.32 5.23 -13.93
N ALA A 103 -8.45 5.41 -13.26
CA ALA A 103 -8.80 6.66 -12.61
C ALA A 103 -8.00 6.87 -11.31
N SER A 104 -7.72 5.79 -10.59
CA SER A 104 -7.00 5.73 -9.33
C SER A 104 -5.50 6.01 -9.46
N ALA A 105 -4.86 5.60 -10.55
CA ALA A 105 -3.41 5.77 -10.75
C ALA A 105 -2.97 7.24 -10.95
N ARG A 106 -3.89 8.16 -11.17
CA ARG A 106 -3.58 9.59 -11.42
C ARG A 106 -3.37 10.44 -10.16
N MET A 107 -3.69 9.93 -8.99
CA MET A 107 -3.52 10.65 -7.71
C MET A 107 -2.29 10.23 -6.91
N SER A 108 -1.46 9.32 -7.40
CA SER A 108 -0.25 8.92 -6.70
C SER A 108 0.91 9.84 -7.04
N ASP A 109 1.48 10.42 -6.00
CA ASP A 109 2.80 11.05 -5.96
C ASP A 109 3.05 12.20 -6.94
N SER A 110 2.38 13.33 -6.74
CA SER A 110 3.01 14.60 -7.05
C SER A 110 4.23 14.74 -6.14
N ALA A 111 5.40 14.41 -6.69
CA ALA A 111 6.68 14.53 -5.99
C ALA A 111 7.09 16.01 -5.92
N GLU A 112 6.24 16.85 -5.31
CA GLU A 112 6.66 18.18 -4.90
C GLU A 112 7.66 18.09 -3.76
N PRO A 113 8.65 18.97 -3.70
CA PRO A 113 9.59 18.99 -2.59
C PRO A 113 8.82 19.20 -1.29
N VAL A 114 8.86 18.20 -0.41
CA VAL A 114 8.21 18.30 0.90
C VAL A 114 8.92 19.41 1.70
N PRO A 115 8.19 20.41 2.21
CA PRO A 115 8.79 21.44 3.03
C PRO A 115 9.59 20.86 4.20
N VAL A 116 10.69 21.51 4.59
CA VAL A 116 11.59 21.03 5.66
C VAL A 116 10.84 20.72 6.96
N ALA A 117 9.78 21.48 7.25
CA ALA A 117 8.92 21.25 8.43
C ALA A 117 8.15 19.92 8.38
N GLU A 118 7.93 19.37 7.19
CA GLU A 118 7.14 18.13 6.98
C GLU A 118 8.01 16.89 6.71
N GLN A 119 9.33 17.01 6.69
CA GLN A 119 10.23 15.90 6.38
C GLN A 119 10.13 14.73 7.35
N PHE A 120 9.71 15.00 8.59
CA PHE A 120 9.47 13.98 9.63
C PHE A 120 7.98 13.71 9.85
N ALA A 121 7.10 14.33 9.07
CA ALA A 121 5.67 14.02 9.10
C ALA A 121 5.41 12.62 8.51
N PRO A 122 4.37 11.92 8.97
CA PRO A 122 3.94 10.65 8.38
C PRO A 122 3.63 10.84 6.88
N ARG A 123 4.26 10.03 6.04
CA ARG A 123 3.94 10.04 4.60
C ARG A 123 2.66 9.27 4.36
N LEU A 124 1.67 9.93 3.81
CA LEU A 124 0.42 9.29 3.39
C LEU A 124 0.66 8.45 2.13
N PHE A 125 0.01 7.31 2.06
CA PHE A 125 -0.08 6.48 0.86
C PHE A 125 -1.48 5.89 0.74
N VAL A 126 -1.82 5.37 -0.42
CA VAL A 126 -3.14 4.78 -0.66
C VAL A 126 -3.02 3.26 -0.70
N LYS A 127 -3.75 2.58 0.18
CA LYS A 127 -3.92 1.12 0.13
C LYS A 127 -5.21 0.80 -0.61
N ARG A 128 -5.11 -0.02 -1.66
CA ARG A 128 -6.22 -0.38 -2.55
C ARG A 128 -6.64 -1.81 -2.33
N ILE A 129 -7.94 -2.04 -2.18
CA ILE A 129 -8.52 -3.35 -1.98
C ILE A 129 -9.75 -3.49 -2.89
N PRO A 130 -9.92 -4.60 -3.61
CA PRO A 130 -11.14 -4.80 -4.41
C PRO A 130 -12.34 -4.95 -3.49
N GLN A 131 -13.43 -4.30 -3.83
CA GLN A 131 -14.69 -4.47 -3.11
C GLN A 131 -15.24 -5.90 -3.27
N PHE A 132 -15.11 -6.45 -4.47
CA PHE A 132 -15.50 -7.82 -4.80
C PHE A 132 -14.47 -8.48 -5.72
N ALA A 133 -13.92 -9.61 -5.30
CA ALA A 133 -12.92 -10.34 -6.09
C ALA A 133 -12.83 -11.82 -5.68
N LYS A 134 -12.19 -12.61 -6.54
CA LYS A 134 -11.72 -13.94 -6.17
C LYS A 134 -10.41 -13.83 -5.37
N ALA A 135 -10.32 -14.53 -4.25
CA ALA A 135 -9.12 -14.56 -3.41
C ALA A 135 -7.95 -15.22 -4.15
N VAL A 136 -6.80 -14.55 -4.21
CA VAL A 136 -5.60 -15.06 -4.91
C VAL A 136 -4.96 -16.22 -4.14
N LYS A 137 -4.97 -16.16 -2.79
CA LYS A 137 -4.38 -17.17 -1.90
C LYS A 137 -5.40 -17.58 -0.83
N LEU A 138 -6.49 -18.21 -1.26
CA LEU A 138 -7.63 -18.53 -0.38
C LEU A 138 -7.22 -19.27 0.89
N THR A 139 -6.43 -20.34 0.79
CA THR A 139 -6.03 -21.15 1.97
C THR A 139 -5.23 -20.32 2.99
N VAL A 140 -4.38 -19.38 2.53
CA VAL A 140 -3.62 -18.51 3.44
C VAL A 140 -4.54 -17.50 4.09
N LEU A 141 -5.47 -16.92 3.34
CA LEU A 141 -6.47 -15.98 3.82
C LEU A 141 -7.38 -16.64 4.86
N GLU A 142 -7.90 -17.82 4.56
CA GLU A 142 -8.72 -18.64 5.46
C GLU A 142 -8.02 -18.93 6.79
N ASN A 143 -6.77 -19.40 6.75
CA ASN A 143 -5.98 -19.65 7.96
C ASN A 143 -5.83 -18.39 8.83
N LYS A 144 -5.64 -17.21 8.23
CA LYS A 144 -5.53 -15.96 8.99
C LYS A 144 -6.86 -15.53 9.59
N LEU A 145 -7.96 -15.67 8.86
CA LEU A 145 -9.30 -15.38 9.37
C LEU A 145 -9.72 -16.34 10.48
N GLN A 146 -9.36 -17.61 10.37
CA GLN A 146 -9.55 -18.58 11.42
C GLN A 146 -8.80 -18.19 12.71
N GLN A 147 -7.53 -17.78 12.59
CA GLN A 147 -6.75 -17.31 13.74
C GLN A 147 -7.38 -16.04 14.36
N LEU A 148 -7.84 -15.08 13.54
CA LEU A 148 -8.55 -13.88 14.02
C LEU A 148 -9.82 -14.25 14.79
N SER A 149 -10.62 -15.16 14.25
CA SER A 149 -11.84 -15.67 14.89
C SER A 149 -11.55 -16.32 16.24
N GLN A 150 -10.52 -17.17 16.33
CA GLN A 150 -10.08 -17.79 17.58
C GLN A 150 -9.57 -16.79 18.61
N MET A 151 -8.84 -15.77 18.17
CA MET A 151 -8.37 -14.69 19.05
C MET A 151 -9.51 -13.84 19.60
N SER A 152 -10.62 -13.69 18.88
CA SER A 152 -11.78 -12.91 19.32
C SER A 152 -12.43 -13.46 20.58
N ILE A 153 -12.32 -14.77 20.83
CA ILE A 153 -12.80 -15.42 22.06
C ILE A 153 -11.96 -14.98 23.28
N ASN A 154 -10.71 -14.60 23.06
CA ASN A 154 -9.73 -14.26 24.08
C ASN A 154 -9.40 -12.75 24.14
N ASP A 155 -10.29 -11.89 23.65
CA ASP A 155 -10.07 -10.44 23.54
C ASP A 155 -9.80 -9.75 24.90
N HIS A 156 -10.23 -10.36 26.01
CA HIS A 156 -9.95 -9.89 27.37
C HIS A 156 -8.50 -10.09 27.81
N ILE A 157 -7.70 -10.91 27.10
CA ILE A 157 -6.30 -11.17 27.44
C ILE A 157 -5.42 -10.02 26.95
N HIS A 158 -4.57 -9.49 27.82
CA HIS A 158 -3.67 -8.41 27.50
C HIS A 158 -2.72 -8.79 26.34
N GLY A 159 -2.62 -7.91 25.34
CA GLY A 159 -1.78 -8.11 24.15
C GLY A 159 -2.44 -8.87 22.99
N VAL A 160 -3.60 -9.49 23.16
CA VAL A 160 -4.31 -10.17 22.05
C VAL A 160 -4.77 -9.17 21.01
N ARG A 161 -5.32 -8.02 21.41
CA ARG A 161 -5.77 -6.96 20.49
C ARG A 161 -4.66 -6.47 19.55
N TRP A 162 -3.44 -6.33 20.06
CA TRP A 162 -2.30 -5.95 19.22
C TRP A 162 -1.99 -7.01 18.15
N LYS A 163 -1.99 -8.29 18.56
CA LYS A 163 -1.76 -9.40 17.63
C LYS A 163 -2.87 -9.51 16.59
N GLN A 164 -4.13 -9.27 16.97
CA GLN A 164 -5.26 -9.21 16.03
C GLN A 164 -5.05 -8.11 15.00
N GLN A 165 -4.60 -6.91 15.40
CA GLN A 165 -4.31 -5.83 14.45
C GLN A 165 -3.20 -6.21 13.46
N LEU A 166 -2.09 -6.78 13.94
CA LEU A 166 -1.00 -7.23 13.05
C LEU A 166 -1.50 -8.28 12.05
N LEU A 167 -2.23 -9.28 12.53
CA LEU A 167 -2.77 -10.34 11.68
C LEU A 167 -3.80 -9.79 10.67
N PHE A 168 -4.60 -8.81 11.08
CA PHE A 168 -5.54 -8.15 10.19
C PHE A 168 -4.84 -7.33 9.10
N GLN A 169 -3.71 -6.68 9.39
CA GLN A 169 -2.92 -6.01 8.33
C GLN A 169 -2.41 -7.00 7.28
N GLU A 170 -2.08 -8.23 7.68
CA GLU A 170 -1.71 -9.28 6.72
C GLU A 170 -2.90 -9.74 5.87
N VAL A 171 -4.12 -9.76 6.44
CA VAL A 171 -5.37 -10.01 5.68
C VAL A 171 -5.58 -8.89 4.65
N ILE A 172 -5.49 -7.62 5.06
CA ILE A 172 -5.59 -6.46 4.16
C ILE A 172 -4.58 -6.53 3.02
N ASP A 173 -3.35 -6.95 3.31
CA ASP A 173 -2.29 -7.09 2.30
C ASP A 173 -2.59 -8.20 1.28
N LEU A 174 -3.08 -9.36 1.75
CA LEU A 174 -3.53 -10.44 0.87
C LEU A 174 -4.68 -10.03 -0.06
N LEU A 175 -5.63 -9.23 0.45
CA LEU A 175 -6.73 -8.70 -0.35
C LEU A 175 -6.24 -7.69 -1.39
N SER A 176 -5.31 -6.82 -1.02
CA SER A 176 -4.67 -5.87 -1.92
C SER A 176 -3.93 -6.55 -3.08
N ALA A 177 -3.27 -7.67 -2.80
CA ALA A 177 -2.55 -8.44 -3.80
C ALA A 177 -3.45 -8.90 -4.98
N SER A 178 -4.76 -8.99 -4.79
CA SER A 178 -5.69 -9.30 -5.88
C SER A 178 -5.93 -8.12 -6.84
N VAL A 179 -5.71 -6.88 -6.39
CA VAL A 179 -5.70 -5.68 -7.25
C VAL A 179 -4.36 -5.57 -7.97
N GLU A 180 -3.28 -5.89 -7.27
CA GLU A 180 -1.90 -5.85 -7.78
C GLU A 180 -1.57 -7.05 -8.68
N ALA A 181 -2.32 -8.16 -8.58
CA ALA A 181 -2.16 -9.39 -9.36
C ALA A 181 -2.58 -9.29 -10.84
N GLY A 182 -3.07 -8.15 -11.29
CA GLY A 182 -2.83 -7.76 -12.67
C GLY A 182 -1.32 -7.79 -12.85
N SER A 183 -0.77 -8.77 -13.59
CA SER A 183 0.67 -8.95 -13.84
C SER A 183 1.34 -7.60 -13.95
N PRO A 184 2.45 -7.34 -13.21
CA PRO A 184 3.09 -6.04 -13.28
C PRO A 184 3.29 -5.72 -14.76
N THR A 185 2.77 -4.58 -15.19
CA THR A 185 2.90 -4.24 -16.61
C THR A 185 4.39 -4.32 -16.96
N PRO A 186 4.79 -4.76 -18.16
CA PRO A 186 6.19 -4.81 -18.53
C PRO A 186 6.93 -3.50 -18.22
N ALA A 187 6.20 -2.40 -18.21
CA ALA A 187 6.73 -1.09 -17.87
C ALA A 187 6.94 -0.90 -16.36
N LEU A 188 6.04 -1.36 -15.49
CA LEU A 188 6.23 -1.33 -14.05
C LEU A 188 7.42 -2.22 -13.66
N ALA A 189 7.48 -3.45 -14.19
CA ALA A 189 8.61 -4.36 -13.94
C ALA A 189 9.95 -3.76 -14.39
N CYS A 190 9.97 -3.04 -15.53
CA CYS A 190 11.16 -2.32 -15.99
C CYS A 190 11.54 -1.18 -15.04
N ALA A 191 10.57 -0.37 -14.62
CA ALA A 191 10.79 0.76 -13.71
C ALA A 191 11.28 0.30 -12.33
N GLU A 192 10.71 -0.77 -11.77
CA GLU A 192 11.13 -1.36 -10.50
C GLU A 192 12.56 -1.94 -10.56
N LYS A 193 12.90 -2.64 -11.63
CA LYS A 193 14.28 -3.11 -11.85
C LYS A 193 15.27 -1.96 -11.92
N ALA A 194 14.93 -0.90 -12.66
CA ALA A 194 15.76 0.29 -12.76
C ALA A 194 15.93 0.98 -11.40
N ALA A 195 14.84 1.19 -10.66
CA ALA A 195 14.90 1.79 -9.33
C ALA A 195 15.71 0.94 -8.34
N SER A 196 15.57 -0.38 -8.40
CA SER A 196 16.35 -1.31 -7.58
C SER A 196 17.85 -1.21 -7.90
N TYR A 197 18.22 -1.25 -9.17
CA TYR A 197 19.61 -1.10 -9.59
C TYR A 197 20.20 0.24 -9.13
N LEU A 198 19.50 1.35 -9.37
CA LEU A 198 19.94 2.69 -8.99
C LEU A 198 20.13 2.82 -7.46
N ARG A 199 19.30 2.18 -6.64
CA ARG A 199 19.45 2.17 -5.17
C ARG A 199 20.64 1.34 -4.70
N HIS A 200 20.93 0.22 -5.35
CA HIS A 200 22.07 -0.62 -4.95
C HIS A 200 23.42 -0.01 -5.37
N HIS A 201 23.44 0.69 -6.50
CA HIS A 201 24.68 1.25 -7.09
C HIS A 201 24.76 2.77 -6.98
N TYR A 202 23.98 3.42 -6.08
CA TYR A 202 23.85 4.88 -6.02
C TYR A 202 25.16 5.64 -5.82
N ARG A 203 26.20 4.99 -5.27
CA ARG A 203 27.53 5.58 -5.04
C ARG A 203 28.39 5.62 -6.31
N GLU A 204 28.04 4.79 -7.29
CA GLU A 204 28.80 4.61 -8.51
C GLU A 204 28.44 5.65 -9.58
N ASP A 205 29.32 5.82 -10.56
CA ASP A 205 29.02 6.66 -11.73
C ASP A 205 28.18 5.86 -12.72
N ILE A 206 26.86 6.12 -12.71
CA ILE A 206 25.88 5.40 -13.52
C ILE A 206 25.55 6.23 -14.75
N THR A 207 25.70 5.64 -15.93
CA THR A 207 25.25 6.20 -17.21
C THR A 207 23.95 5.57 -17.68
N ALA A 208 23.25 6.22 -18.61
CA ALA A 208 22.05 5.62 -19.22
C ALA A 208 22.35 4.30 -19.91
N GLN A 209 23.54 4.19 -20.50
CA GLN A 209 23.98 2.98 -21.17
C GLN A 209 24.26 1.87 -20.16
N SER A 210 25.07 2.13 -19.10
CA SER A 210 25.39 1.11 -18.09
C SER A 210 24.12 0.62 -17.35
N LEU A 211 23.17 1.51 -17.06
CA LEU A 211 21.86 1.13 -16.51
C LEU A 211 21.12 0.20 -17.48
N GLY A 212 21.06 0.56 -18.77
CA GLY A 212 20.39 -0.23 -19.79
C GLY A 212 20.96 -1.64 -19.93
N GLU A 213 22.28 -1.74 -20.00
CA GLU A 213 23.01 -3.01 -20.08
C GLU A 213 22.79 -3.88 -18.84
N SER A 214 22.80 -3.28 -17.65
CA SER A 214 22.68 -4.01 -16.38
C SER A 214 21.30 -4.62 -16.16
N ILE A 215 20.23 -3.98 -16.64
CA ILE A 215 18.85 -4.48 -16.44
C ILE A 215 18.23 -5.07 -17.73
N ASN A 216 18.99 -5.08 -18.83
CA ASN A 216 18.62 -5.65 -20.13
C ASN A 216 17.42 -4.93 -20.79
N PHE A 217 17.43 -3.59 -20.75
CA PHE A 217 16.42 -2.73 -21.39
C PHE A 217 17.07 -1.54 -22.09
N HIS A 218 16.44 -1.10 -23.17
CA HIS A 218 16.91 0.11 -23.87
C HIS A 218 16.76 1.36 -22.99
N PRO A 219 17.76 2.27 -22.89
CA PRO A 219 17.73 3.43 -22.00
C PRO A 219 16.50 4.34 -22.17
N VAL A 220 16.06 4.56 -23.40
CA VAL A 220 14.86 5.37 -23.70
C VAL A 220 13.60 4.71 -23.15
N TYR A 221 13.52 3.37 -23.21
CA TYR A 221 12.39 2.64 -22.65
C TYR A 221 12.37 2.73 -21.13
N ILE A 222 13.53 2.58 -20.47
CA ILE A 222 13.67 2.76 -19.02
C ILE A 222 13.21 4.15 -18.59
N ALA A 223 13.68 5.20 -19.28
CA ALA A 223 13.29 6.58 -18.96
C ALA A 223 11.77 6.81 -19.09
N ARG A 224 11.14 6.23 -20.13
CA ARG A 224 9.69 6.29 -20.32
C ARG A 224 8.94 5.54 -19.21
N CYS A 225 9.38 4.34 -18.85
CA CYS A 225 8.78 3.54 -17.79
C CYS A 225 8.89 4.25 -16.44
N MET A 226 10.07 4.72 -16.05
CA MET A 226 10.27 5.43 -14.79
C MET A 226 9.47 6.75 -14.74
N LYS A 227 9.40 7.48 -15.86
CA LYS A 227 8.59 8.70 -15.92
C LYS A 227 7.09 8.41 -15.76
N ARG A 228 6.62 7.29 -16.33
CA ARG A 228 5.22 6.89 -16.23
C ARG A 228 4.86 6.35 -14.85
N GLU A 229 5.72 5.48 -14.26
CA GLU A 229 5.42 4.76 -13.02
C GLU A 229 5.85 5.54 -11.76
N PHE A 230 6.97 6.29 -11.82
CA PHE A 230 7.53 7.04 -10.68
C PHE A 230 7.53 8.56 -10.85
N GLY A 231 6.92 9.07 -11.92
CA GLY A 231 6.80 10.51 -12.18
C GLY A 231 8.11 11.24 -12.50
N CYS A 232 9.27 10.57 -12.51
CA CYS A 232 10.59 11.18 -12.69
C CYS A 232 11.51 10.38 -13.61
N SER A 233 12.59 11.02 -14.09
CA SER A 233 13.63 10.32 -14.87
C SER A 233 14.48 9.41 -13.97
N PRO A 234 15.20 8.41 -14.54
CA PRO A 234 16.13 7.57 -13.76
C PRO A 234 17.16 8.37 -12.97
N PHE A 235 17.72 9.43 -13.56
CA PHE A 235 18.74 10.25 -12.92
C PHE A 235 18.16 11.22 -11.88
N ASP A 236 16.92 11.72 -12.05
CA ASP A 236 16.24 12.47 -11.00
C ASP A 236 15.94 11.55 -9.81
N TYR A 237 15.55 10.29 -10.07
CA TYR A 237 15.34 9.29 -9.04
C TYR A 237 16.64 9.01 -8.26
N LEU A 238 17.75 8.77 -8.97
CA LEU A 238 19.07 8.57 -8.38
C LEU A 238 19.52 9.77 -7.54
N LEU A 239 19.33 10.97 -8.08
CA LEU A 239 19.69 12.20 -7.40
C LEU A 239 18.91 12.37 -6.08
N ARG A 240 17.59 12.17 -6.11
CA ARG A 240 16.76 12.19 -4.90
C ARG A 240 17.21 11.16 -3.88
N PHE A 241 17.52 9.94 -4.32
CA PHE A 241 18.00 8.89 -3.43
C PHE A 241 19.34 9.24 -2.78
N ARG A 242 20.31 9.78 -3.55
CA ARG A 242 21.59 10.28 -3.02
C ARG A 242 21.39 11.38 -1.96
N ILE A 243 20.48 12.32 -2.20
CA ILE A 243 20.15 13.36 -1.21
C ILE A 243 19.56 12.75 0.06
N GLN A 244 18.68 11.76 -0.04
CA GLN A 244 18.15 11.07 1.15
C GLN A 244 19.26 10.36 1.95
N GLN A 245 20.20 9.70 1.28
CA GLN A 245 21.34 9.09 1.97
C GLN A 245 22.26 10.14 2.61
N ALA A 246 22.47 11.29 1.95
CA ALA A 246 23.25 12.39 2.50
C ALA A 246 22.62 12.97 3.78
N LYS A 247 21.28 13.06 3.85
CA LYS A 247 20.56 13.50 5.06
C LYS A 247 20.89 12.60 6.26
N LEU A 248 20.89 11.29 6.04
CA LEU A 248 21.23 10.33 7.10
C LEU A 248 22.68 10.55 7.61
N LEU A 249 23.65 10.68 6.69
CA LEU A 249 25.04 10.92 7.05
C LEU A 249 25.24 12.28 7.75
N LEU A 250 24.52 13.32 7.33
CA LEU A 250 24.57 14.64 7.97
C LEU A 250 24.10 14.61 9.43
N LEU A 251 23.12 13.75 9.74
CA LEU A 251 22.55 13.61 11.09
C LEU A 251 23.31 12.61 11.97
N GLN A 252 23.93 11.60 11.37
CA GLN A 252 24.53 10.48 12.09
C GLN A 252 26.06 10.59 12.25
N THR A 253 26.68 11.53 11.53
CA THR A 253 28.14 11.64 11.50
C THR A 253 28.62 13.10 11.51
N ASP A 254 29.86 13.30 11.97
CA ASP A 254 30.55 14.58 11.90
C ASP A 254 31.40 14.75 10.64
N LEU A 255 31.20 13.88 9.64
CA LEU A 255 31.94 13.94 8.38
C LEU A 255 31.81 15.32 7.71
N PRO A 256 32.89 15.87 7.15
CA PRO A 256 32.81 17.09 6.36
C PRO A 256 31.78 16.95 5.21
N VAL A 257 31.10 18.04 4.89
CA VAL A 257 30.09 18.05 3.82
C VAL A 257 30.64 17.57 2.47
N SER A 258 31.92 17.91 2.18
CA SER A 258 32.60 17.43 0.99
C SER A 258 32.76 15.90 0.98
N ARG A 259 33.10 15.33 2.12
CA ARG A 259 33.22 13.88 2.26
C ARG A 259 31.88 13.17 2.13
N ILE A 260 30.82 13.74 2.72
CA ILE A 260 29.47 13.21 2.53
C ILE A 260 29.06 13.23 1.06
N ALA A 261 29.39 14.31 0.32
CA ALA A 261 29.10 14.37 -1.11
C ALA A 261 29.75 13.18 -1.86
N GLU A 262 31.01 12.89 -1.58
CA GLU A 262 31.75 11.75 -2.16
C GLU A 262 31.09 10.40 -1.79
N GLU A 263 30.80 10.20 -0.50
CA GLU A 263 30.21 8.96 0.02
C GLU A 263 28.83 8.65 -0.58
N VAL A 264 28.10 9.66 -1.03
CA VAL A 264 26.80 9.47 -1.69
C VAL A 264 26.87 9.55 -3.21
N GLY A 265 28.07 9.56 -3.79
CA GLY A 265 28.31 9.43 -5.23
C GLY A 265 28.27 10.75 -6.01
N PHE A 266 28.52 11.91 -5.38
CA PHE A 266 28.71 13.16 -6.09
C PHE A 266 30.21 13.41 -6.33
N ASN A 267 30.58 13.65 -7.57
CA ASN A 267 31.96 13.97 -7.96
C ASN A 267 32.39 15.40 -7.58
N GLN A 268 31.43 16.29 -7.32
CA GLN A 268 31.69 17.69 -6.97
C GLN A 268 30.80 18.13 -5.79
N SER A 269 31.46 18.56 -4.70
CA SER A 269 30.75 19.01 -3.49
C SER A 269 29.92 20.28 -3.70
N ALA A 270 30.32 21.16 -4.62
CA ALA A 270 29.54 22.35 -4.96
C ALA A 270 28.23 21.99 -5.66
N TYR A 271 28.27 21.05 -6.60
CA TYR A 271 27.06 20.54 -7.26
C TYR A 271 26.15 19.81 -6.29
N PHE A 272 26.72 18.98 -5.39
CA PHE A 272 25.97 18.39 -4.29
C PHE A 272 25.23 19.43 -3.45
N ALA A 273 25.93 20.49 -2.99
CA ALA A 273 25.32 21.52 -2.15
C ALA A 273 24.16 22.23 -2.87
N THR A 274 24.31 22.51 -4.16
CA THR A 274 23.25 23.10 -4.99
C THR A 274 22.04 22.18 -5.11
N CYS A 275 22.27 20.89 -5.42
CA CYS A 275 21.22 19.89 -5.51
C CYS A 275 20.51 19.70 -4.17
N PHE A 276 21.29 19.59 -3.09
CA PHE A 276 20.73 19.44 -1.74
C PHE A 276 19.82 20.62 -1.37
N ALA A 277 20.31 21.85 -1.59
CA ALA A 277 19.49 23.05 -1.32
C ALA A 277 18.24 23.13 -2.18
N LYS A 278 18.28 22.67 -3.43
CA LYS A 278 17.11 22.61 -4.31
C LYS A 278 16.04 21.65 -3.79
N PHE A 279 16.44 20.48 -3.23
CA PHE A 279 15.50 19.48 -2.73
C PHE A 279 15.02 19.74 -1.31
N GLU A 280 15.90 20.27 -0.45
CA GLU A 280 15.64 20.38 1.00
C GLU A 280 15.33 21.83 1.45
N GLY A 281 15.48 22.80 0.56
CA GLY A 281 15.28 24.23 0.90
C GLY A 281 16.39 24.83 1.79
N LEU A 282 17.37 24.04 2.22
CA LEU A 282 18.50 24.40 3.08
C LEU A 282 19.80 23.86 2.53
N SER A 283 20.91 24.56 2.75
CA SER A 283 22.23 23.98 2.47
C SER A 283 22.52 22.80 3.39
N PRO A 284 23.42 21.85 3.00
CA PRO A 284 23.79 20.72 3.85
C PRO A 284 24.29 21.14 5.22
N ARG A 285 25.05 22.25 5.31
CA ARG A 285 25.53 22.79 6.58
C ARG A 285 24.40 23.30 7.46
N GLN A 286 23.46 24.07 6.88
CA GLN A 286 22.28 24.56 7.60
C GLN A 286 21.37 23.41 8.04
N TYR A 287 21.23 22.37 7.22
CA TYR A 287 20.47 21.18 7.57
C TYR A 287 21.08 20.49 8.80
N ARG A 288 22.40 20.25 8.81
CA ARG A 288 23.09 19.71 9.99
C ARG A 288 22.87 20.59 11.22
N GLN A 289 23.11 21.90 11.14
CA GLN A 289 22.95 22.81 12.28
C GLN A 289 21.53 22.86 12.85
N ARG A 290 20.52 22.68 11.99
CA ARG A 290 19.12 22.73 12.41
C ARG A 290 18.70 21.50 13.21
N PHE A 291 19.26 20.33 12.89
CA PHE A 291 18.85 19.04 13.44
C PHE A 291 19.89 18.37 14.33
N SER A 292 21.11 18.91 14.47
CA SER A 292 22.09 18.48 15.47
C SER A 292 21.84 19.20 16.79
N LEU A 293 21.86 18.46 17.87
CA LEU A 293 21.78 18.97 19.25
C LEU A 293 23.15 19.50 19.73
N ASN A 294 23.78 20.41 19.02
CA ASN A 294 24.99 21.10 19.49
C ASN A 294 24.69 22.56 19.76
#